data_08f6690170bb26ef299787241bbdb0a1
#
_entry.id   08f6690170bb26ef299787241bbdb0a1
#
_cell.length_a   1.000
_cell.length_b   1.000
_cell.length_c   1.000
_cell.angle_alpha   90.00
_cell.angle_beta   90.00
_cell.angle_gamma   90.00
#
_symmetry.space_group_name_H-M   'P 1'
#
loop_
_entity.id
_entity.type
_entity.pdbx_description
1 polymer ?
#
loop_
_entity_poly.entity_id
_entity_poly.type
_entity_poly.pdbx_seq_one_letter_code
_entity_poly.pdbx_strand_id
1 'polypeptide(L)'
;MKRRSFLKTAGTVAGGYALGLDRALGAEGAGAQAGEEKVNGMPLRVLGRTGRKISIVGFPGLSLVNCDQEQGTKGLHDAFERGVNYFDVAPAYGNGEAEEKMGIGLQGIDRSKIFLSCKTKIRDKAGAREELERSLKRLKTDYFDLYQLHHFWNADQVKQALGPGGAMLTLLKARDEGKIKHLGFSAHTRRAALDALKGFPFDTVMFPINFVEDAKIGFSKPVLELAQKRGAVVIAIKPLSMGAWPEGAERKRKWWYKTTETQEEVDLAMRYTLSLKGVITGIPPSFLDLLDKAIIAAKSYTRLTNAERETLRARAQSCLSVFEKQEQREARGDLHSGPVYADSPHECCGGSYA
;
A
#
# COMPACT_ATOMS: atom_id res chain seq x y z
N MET A 1 10.96 6.14 48.02
CA MET A 1 9.84 5.34 48.54
C MET A 1 9.11 4.64 47.41
N LYS A 2 9.08 3.31 47.51
CA LYS A 2 8.18 2.30 46.87
C LYS A 2 8.09 2.21 45.36
N ARG A 3 9.03 1.48 44.75
CA ARG A 3 9.02 0.87 43.42
C ARG A 3 8.19 -0.43 43.29
N ARG A 4 7.16 -0.63 44.08
CA ARG A 4 6.45 -1.95 44.19
C ARG A 4 5.00 -1.98 43.73
N SER A 5 4.43 -0.92 43.18
CA SER A 5 3.01 -0.90 42.72
C SER A 5 2.78 -0.99 41.23
N PHE A 6 3.85 -1.03 40.40
CA PHE A 6 3.69 -1.07 38.93
C PHE A 6 3.59 -2.50 38.34
N LEU A 7 3.88 -3.52 39.12
CA LEU A 7 3.91 -4.94 38.64
C LEU A 7 2.66 -5.75 38.99
N LYS A 8 1.63 -5.15 39.63
CA LYS A 8 0.40 -5.89 39.99
C LYS A 8 -0.81 -5.67 39.06
N THR A 9 -0.72 -4.79 38.08
CA THR A 9 -1.82 -4.54 37.10
C THR A 9 -1.63 -5.23 35.76
N ALA A 10 -0.51 -5.88 35.54
CA ALA A 10 -0.24 -6.62 34.28
C ALA A 10 -0.67 -8.10 34.30
N GLY A 11 -1.27 -8.58 35.40
CA GLY A 11 -1.56 -9.99 35.62
C GLY A 11 -3.02 -10.43 35.43
N THR A 12 -3.95 -9.56 35.05
CA THR A 12 -5.39 -9.91 35.07
C THR A 12 -6.12 -9.71 33.73
N VAL A 13 -5.42 -9.52 32.62
CA VAL A 13 -6.04 -9.44 31.26
C VAL A 13 -5.76 -10.68 30.40
N ALA A 14 -5.05 -11.66 30.89
CA ALA A 14 -4.73 -12.91 30.17
C ALA A 14 -5.79 -14.03 30.28
N GLY A 15 -6.93 -13.79 30.93
CA GLY A 15 -7.94 -14.83 31.21
C GLY A 15 -9.25 -14.76 30.44
N GLY A 16 -9.45 -13.83 29.51
CA GLY A 16 -10.75 -13.56 28.90
C GLY A 16 -10.94 -13.86 27.42
N TYR A 17 -9.92 -14.34 26.69
CA TYR A 17 -10.01 -14.53 25.22
C TYR A 17 -9.96 -15.99 24.74
N ALA A 18 -10.14 -16.97 25.62
CA ALA A 18 -10.01 -18.39 25.27
C ALA A 18 -11.33 -19.11 24.90
N LEU A 19 -12.49 -18.45 24.85
CA LEU A 19 -13.78 -19.10 24.58
C LEU A 19 -14.52 -18.60 23.32
N GLY A 20 -13.83 -17.99 22.36
CA GLY A 20 -14.45 -17.49 21.12
C GLY A 20 -13.84 -18.01 19.81
N LEU A 21 -12.80 -18.86 19.85
CA LEU A 21 -12.02 -19.24 18.65
C LEU A 21 -12.45 -20.54 17.96
N ASP A 22 -13.38 -21.32 18.53
CA ASP A 22 -13.75 -22.63 17.97
C ASP A 22 -14.94 -22.64 17.01
N ARG A 23 -15.42 -21.49 16.55
CA ARG A 23 -16.53 -21.45 15.57
C ARG A 23 -16.21 -20.87 14.19
N ALA A 24 -14.96 -20.58 13.87
CA ALA A 24 -14.56 -19.96 12.59
C ALA A 24 -13.75 -20.88 11.65
N LEU A 25 -13.52 -22.13 11.97
CA LEU A 25 -12.71 -23.06 11.17
C LEU A 25 -13.52 -24.17 10.46
N GLY A 26 -14.76 -23.92 10.15
CA GLY A 26 -15.60 -24.91 9.48
C GLY A 26 -16.54 -24.29 8.45
N ALA A 27 -16.01 -23.84 7.31
CA ALA A 27 -16.78 -23.71 6.06
C ALA A 27 -15.84 -23.64 4.86
N GLU A 28 -15.31 -24.75 4.43
CA GLU A 28 -15.00 -24.99 3.02
C GLU A 28 -16.34 -25.18 2.32
N GLY A 29 -16.86 -24.08 1.77
CA GLY A 29 -18.05 -24.09 0.94
C GLY A 29 -17.82 -23.13 -0.21
N ALA A 30 -17.89 -23.63 -1.44
CA ALA A 30 -18.02 -22.83 -2.64
C ALA A 30 -19.29 -21.97 -2.55
N GLY A 31 -19.21 -20.87 -1.77
CA GLY A 31 -20.26 -19.87 -1.65
C GLY A 31 -20.09 -18.86 -2.78
N ALA A 32 -21.10 -18.73 -3.63
CA ALA A 32 -21.29 -17.55 -4.47
C ALA A 32 -21.00 -16.30 -3.63
N GLN A 33 -20.15 -15.38 -4.13
CA GLN A 33 -19.92 -14.10 -3.50
C GLN A 33 -21.27 -13.40 -3.34
N ALA A 34 -21.77 -13.28 -2.12
CA ALA A 34 -22.82 -12.30 -1.81
C ALA A 34 -22.34 -10.97 -2.40
N GLY A 35 -23.17 -10.31 -3.21
CA GLY A 35 -22.80 -9.22 -4.09
C GLY A 35 -21.91 -8.20 -3.38
N GLU A 36 -20.69 -8.00 -3.87
CA GLU A 36 -19.81 -6.94 -3.38
C GLU A 36 -20.58 -5.61 -3.50
N GLU A 37 -20.65 -4.85 -2.41
CA GLU A 37 -21.25 -3.51 -2.44
C GLU A 37 -20.53 -2.67 -3.48
N LYS A 38 -21.28 -1.93 -4.29
CA LYS A 38 -20.73 -1.08 -5.34
C LYS A 38 -21.18 0.36 -5.18
N VAL A 39 -20.28 1.30 -5.43
CA VAL A 39 -20.58 2.73 -5.56
C VAL A 39 -20.24 3.15 -6.98
N ASN A 40 -21.22 3.66 -7.72
CA ASN A 40 -21.08 4.04 -9.13
C ASN A 40 -20.45 2.92 -10.00
N GLY A 41 -20.80 1.66 -9.71
CA GLY A 41 -20.27 0.47 -10.38
C GLY A 41 -18.91 -0.01 -9.87
N MET A 42 -18.23 0.73 -9.01
CA MET A 42 -16.96 0.35 -8.38
C MET A 42 -17.20 -0.57 -7.19
N PRO A 43 -16.66 -1.81 -7.19
CA PRO A 43 -16.75 -2.70 -6.04
C PRO A 43 -15.99 -2.15 -4.83
N LEU A 44 -16.54 -2.36 -3.64
CA LEU A 44 -15.90 -2.01 -2.37
C LEU A 44 -15.53 -3.26 -1.59
N ARG A 45 -14.41 -3.20 -0.87
CA ARG A 45 -13.98 -4.24 0.09
C ARG A 45 -13.76 -3.66 1.47
N VAL A 46 -14.05 -4.46 2.49
CA VAL A 46 -13.79 -4.08 3.87
C VAL A 46 -12.28 -4.05 4.14
N LEU A 47 -11.78 -2.93 4.64
CA LEU A 47 -10.37 -2.76 5.02
C LEU A 47 -10.12 -3.47 6.37
N GLY A 48 -10.13 -4.81 6.34
CA GLY A 48 -9.84 -5.64 7.51
C GLY A 48 -10.67 -5.29 8.73
N ARG A 49 -10.01 -5.24 9.89
CA ARG A 49 -10.64 -4.94 11.19
C ARG A 49 -11.10 -3.49 11.36
N THR A 50 -10.78 -2.61 10.43
CA THR A 50 -11.24 -1.21 10.50
C THR A 50 -12.74 -1.07 10.25
N GLY A 51 -13.36 -2.05 9.60
CA GLY A 51 -14.76 -2.01 9.18
C GLY A 51 -15.06 -1.03 8.04
N ARG A 52 -14.08 -0.20 7.63
CA ARG A 52 -14.24 0.77 6.53
C ARG A 52 -14.25 0.05 5.19
N LYS A 53 -15.14 0.48 4.31
CA LYS A 53 -15.22 -0.04 2.94
C LYS A 53 -14.50 0.91 2.00
N ILE A 54 -13.56 0.37 1.23
CA ILE A 54 -12.79 1.12 0.23
C ILE A 54 -12.90 0.49 -1.14
N SER A 55 -12.75 1.31 -2.17
CA SER A 55 -12.74 0.88 -3.57
C SER A 55 -11.58 -0.09 -3.84
N ILE A 56 -11.81 -1.08 -4.71
CA ILE A 56 -10.76 -2.05 -5.07
C ILE A 56 -9.66 -1.47 -5.95
N VAL A 57 -9.79 -0.20 -6.37
CA VAL A 57 -8.74 0.63 -6.98
C VAL A 57 -8.56 1.88 -6.13
N GLY A 58 -7.30 2.24 -5.83
CA GLY A 58 -6.95 3.48 -5.15
C GLY A 58 -6.38 4.52 -6.11
N PHE A 59 -6.61 5.81 -5.82
CA PHE A 59 -6.00 6.91 -6.55
C PHE A 59 -4.49 7.00 -6.23
N PRO A 60 -3.60 6.95 -7.24
CA PRO A 60 -2.14 7.02 -7.04
C PRO A 60 -1.70 8.49 -6.91
N GLY A 61 -1.67 9.05 -5.71
CA GLY A 61 -1.35 10.48 -5.50
C GLY A 61 0.00 10.94 -6.05
N LEU A 62 0.96 10.02 -6.23
CA LEU A 62 2.21 10.34 -6.94
C LEU A 62 1.96 10.81 -8.40
N SER A 63 0.82 10.46 -9.02
CA SER A 63 0.46 10.94 -10.36
C SER A 63 0.35 12.47 -10.44
N LEU A 64 0.05 13.12 -9.33
CA LEU A 64 -0.11 14.58 -9.27
C LEU A 64 1.21 15.34 -9.49
N VAL A 65 2.36 14.68 -9.32
CA VAL A 65 3.66 15.26 -9.67
C VAL A 65 3.87 15.32 -11.20
N ASN A 66 3.17 14.47 -11.95
CA ASN A 66 3.33 14.34 -13.39
C ASN A 66 2.27 15.12 -14.21
N CYS A 67 1.49 15.98 -13.58
CA CYS A 67 0.44 16.78 -14.22
C CYS A 67 0.33 18.15 -13.57
N ASP A 68 -0.29 19.11 -14.25
CA ASP A 68 -0.61 20.40 -13.64
C ASP A 68 -1.78 20.31 -12.63
N GLN A 69 -2.10 21.43 -11.96
CA GLN A 69 -3.14 21.45 -10.93
C GLN A 69 -4.54 21.17 -11.50
N GLU A 70 -4.84 21.67 -12.69
CA GLU A 70 -6.15 21.51 -13.33
C GLU A 70 -6.38 20.04 -13.70
N GLN A 71 -5.43 19.44 -14.38
CA GLN A 71 -5.42 18.01 -14.73
C GLN A 71 -5.51 17.13 -13.49
N GLY A 72 -4.75 17.46 -12.44
CA GLY A 72 -4.76 16.74 -11.16
C GLY A 72 -6.12 16.84 -10.47
N THR A 73 -6.71 18.03 -10.39
CA THR A 73 -8.05 18.26 -9.82
C THR A 73 -9.10 17.49 -10.60
N LYS A 74 -9.08 17.58 -11.93
CA LYS A 74 -10.01 16.83 -12.78
C LYS A 74 -9.86 15.33 -12.55
N GLY A 75 -8.64 14.80 -12.51
CA GLY A 75 -8.38 13.38 -12.27
C GLY A 75 -8.90 12.89 -10.91
N LEU A 76 -8.77 13.71 -9.85
CA LEU A 76 -9.31 13.40 -8.53
C LEU A 76 -10.83 13.33 -8.52
N HIS A 77 -11.51 14.31 -9.14
CA HIS A 77 -12.98 14.34 -9.25
C HIS A 77 -13.49 13.21 -10.13
N ASP A 78 -12.94 13.01 -11.32
CA ASP A 78 -13.32 11.92 -12.23
C ASP A 78 -13.21 10.55 -11.55
N ALA A 79 -12.13 10.31 -10.78
CA ALA A 79 -11.96 9.07 -10.04
C ALA A 79 -13.04 8.93 -8.95
N PHE A 80 -13.31 9.99 -8.17
CA PHE A 80 -14.34 9.97 -7.13
C PHE A 80 -15.73 9.72 -7.71
N GLU A 81 -16.12 10.42 -8.77
CA GLU A 81 -17.40 10.25 -9.45
C GLU A 81 -17.58 8.83 -10.02
N ARG A 82 -16.47 8.17 -10.36
CA ARG A 82 -16.47 6.77 -10.81
C ARG A 82 -16.40 5.75 -9.67
N GLY A 83 -16.50 6.22 -8.41
CA GLY A 83 -16.60 5.37 -7.21
C GLY A 83 -15.28 5.06 -6.52
N VAL A 84 -14.15 5.65 -6.93
CA VAL A 84 -12.91 5.56 -6.17
C VAL A 84 -13.03 6.41 -4.91
N ASN A 85 -12.85 5.78 -3.75
CA ASN A 85 -12.90 6.49 -2.47
C ASN A 85 -11.58 6.38 -1.67
N TYR A 86 -10.59 5.61 -2.12
CA TYR A 86 -9.29 5.49 -1.49
C TYR A 86 -8.29 6.39 -2.23
N PHE A 87 -7.79 7.43 -1.55
CA PHE A 87 -6.81 8.38 -2.05
C PHE A 87 -5.51 8.25 -1.27
N ASP A 88 -4.41 7.96 -1.98
CA ASP A 88 -3.11 7.67 -1.39
C ASP A 88 -2.10 8.74 -1.77
N VAL A 89 -1.41 9.32 -0.79
CA VAL A 89 -0.39 10.34 -1.00
C VAL A 89 0.77 10.19 -0.01
N ALA A 90 1.86 10.91 -0.20
CA ALA A 90 2.96 10.99 0.75
C ALA A 90 3.74 12.30 0.60
N PRO A 91 4.35 12.82 1.68
CA PRO A 91 5.26 13.98 1.65
C PRO A 91 6.44 13.81 0.69
N ALA A 92 6.90 12.55 0.53
CA ALA A 92 8.00 12.22 -0.38
C ALA A 92 7.64 12.35 -1.87
N TYR A 93 6.37 12.54 -2.22
CA TYR A 93 5.93 12.67 -3.61
C TYR A 93 6.08 14.13 -4.08
N GLY A 94 7.14 14.38 -4.88
CA GLY A 94 7.50 15.73 -5.32
C GLY A 94 7.79 16.68 -4.14
N ASN A 95 8.38 16.17 -3.06
CA ASN A 95 8.69 16.94 -1.85
C ASN A 95 7.49 17.73 -1.29
N GLY A 96 6.31 17.13 -1.35
CA GLY A 96 5.05 17.70 -0.86
C GLY A 96 4.16 18.30 -1.95
N GLU A 97 4.62 18.43 -3.19
CA GLU A 97 3.83 18.91 -4.32
C GLU A 97 2.53 18.10 -4.51
N ALA A 98 2.62 16.77 -4.42
CA ALA A 98 1.45 15.91 -4.52
C ALA A 98 0.44 16.14 -3.38
N GLU A 99 0.91 16.42 -2.17
CA GLU A 99 0.03 16.76 -1.04
C GLU A 99 -0.70 18.10 -1.27
N GLU A 100 0.02 19.12 -1.72
CA GLU A 100 -0.56 20.44 -2.01
C GLU A 100 -1.60 20.35 -3.13
N LYS A 101 -1.26 19.68 -4.24
CA LYS A 101 -2.19 19.48 -5.36
C LYS A 101 -3.41 18.66 -4.96
N MET A 102 -3.23 17.60 -4.15
CA MET A 102 -4.35 16.82 -3.65
C MET A 102 -5.23 17.62 -2.67
N GLY A 103 -4.63 18.41 -1.79
CA GLY A 103 -5.34 19.26 -0.84
C GLY A 103 -6.16 20.37 -1.52
N ILE A 104 -5.73 20.85 -2.69
CA ILE A 104 -6.51 21.76 -3.54
C ILE A 104 -7.59 20.97 -4.28
N GLY A 105 -7.22 19.88 -4.95
CA GLY A 105 -8.08 19.13 -5.83
C GLY A 105 -9.22 18.36 -5.13
N LEU A 106 -9.09 18.06 -3.85
CA LEU A 106 -10.17 17.43 -3.07
C LEU A 106 -11.19 18.43 -2.52
N GLN A 107 -11.00 19.75 -2.73
CA GLN A 107 -12.00 20.74 -2.31
C GLN A 107 -13.32 20.52 -3.06
N GLY A 108 -14.45 20.60 -2.35
CA GLY A 108 -15.78 20.32 -2.88
C GLY A 108 -16.19 18.84 -2.80
N ILE A 109 -15.27 17.92 -2.55
CA ILE A 109 -15.61 16.53 -2.24
C ILE A 109 -15.86 16.40 -0.73
N ASP A 110 -16.97 15.77 -0.35
CA ASP A 110 -17.29 15.49 1.05
C ASP A 110 -16.22 14.59 1.67
N ARG A 111 -15.47 15.13 2.65
CA ARG A 111 -14.35 14.44 3.33
C ARG A 111 -14.79 13.11 3.97
N SER A 112 -16.04 12.98 4.39
CA SER A 112 -16.58 11.76 5.00
C SER A 112 -16.75 10.60 4.00
N LYS A 113 -16.83 10.90 2.71
CA LYS A 113 -17.00 9.93 1.63
C LYS A 113 -15.70 9.40 1.07
N ILE A 114 -14.58 9.96 1.46
CA ILE A 114 -13.26 9.51 1.02
C ILE A 114 -12.50 8.85 2.17
N PHE A 115 -11.57 7.96 1.81
CA PHE A 115 -10.59 7.35 2.69
C PHE A 115 -9.22 7.90 2.29
N LEU A 116 -8.71 8.86 3.06
CA LEU A 116 -7.46 9.56 2.78
C LEU A 116 -6.31 8.91 3.53
N SER A 117 -5.33 8.43 2.79
CA SER A 117 -4.11 7.79 3.30
C SER A 117 -2.90 8.66 3.05
N CYS A 118 -2.13 8.91 4.10
CA CYS A 118 -0.83 9.59 4.00
C CYS A 118 0.26 8.79 4.71
N LYS A 119 1.53 9.25 4.66
CA LYS A 119 2.67 8.46 5.11
C LYS A 119 3.77 9.36 5.70
N THR A 120 4.72 8.74 6.42
CA THR A 120 5.99 9.38 6.82
C THR A 120 7.19 8.49 6.56
N LYS A 121 8.26 9.05 5.98
CA LYS A 121 9.58 8.39 5.88
C LYS A 121 10.44 8.62 7.13
N ILE A 122 10.07 9.53 8.00
CA ILE A 122 10.81 9.86 9.21
C ILE A 122 10.71 8.70 10.20
N ARG A 123 11.83 8.35 10.82
CA ARG A 123 11.89 7.20 11.73
C ARG A 123 11.92 7.60 13.20
N ASP A 124 12.21 8.84 13.53
CA ASP A 124 12.19 9.36 14.88
C ASP A 124 10.86 10.03 15.24
N LYS A 125 10.62 10.15 16.54
CA LYS A 125 9.36 10.66 17.10
C LYS A 125 9.10 12.13 16.75
N ALA A 126 10.13 12.99 16.84
CA ALA A 126 9.97 14.43 16.70
C ALA A 126 9.71 14.81 15.23
N GLY A 127 10.58 14.34 14.33
CA GLY A 127 10.44 14.61 12.90
C GLY A 127 9.16 14.00 12.30
N ALA A 128 8.73 12.82 12.77
CA ALA A 128 7.45 12.24 12.35
C ALA A 128 6.25 13.11 12.78
N ARG A 129 6.35 13.79 13.93
CA ARG A 129 5.30 14.74 14.35
C ARG A 129 5.25 15.97 13.46
N GLU A 130 6.39 16.55 13.18
CA GLU A 130 6.49 17.72 12.30
C GLU A 130 5.97 17.41 10.88
N GLU A 131 6.34 16.24 10.34
CA GLU A 131 5.88 15.81 9.01
C GLU A 131 4.37 15.59 8.99
N LEU A 132 3.79 14.95 10.00
CA LEU A 132 2.34 14.74 10.14
C LEU A 132 1.57 16.07 10.13
N GLU A 133 1.98 17.04 10.98
CA GLU A 133 1.30 18.33 11.07
C GLU A 133 1.41 19.12 9.75
N ARG A 134 2.55 19.06 9.09
CA ARG A 134 2.76 19.67 7.77
C ARG A 134 1.85 19.02 6.72
N SER A 135 1.72 17.68 6.73
CA SER A 135 0.84 16.94 5.81
C SER A 135 -0.63 17.27 6.00
N LEU A 136 -1.10 17.36 7.26
CA LEU A 136 -2.47 17.80 7.56
C LEU A 136 -2.75 19.19 6.98
N LYS A 137 -1.80 20.13 7.14
CA LYS A 137 -1.92 21.50 6.61
C LYS A 137 -1.96 21.52 5.08
N ARG A 138 -1.05 20.79 4.40
CA ARG A 138 -0.97 20.74 2.92
C ARG A 138 -2.22 20.12 2.32
N LEU A 139 -2.72 19.05 2.94
CA LEU A 139 -3.91 18.33 2.49
C LEU A 139 -5.23 18.98 2.95
N LYS A 140 -5.15 20.09 3.72
CA LYS A 140 -6.32 20.86 4.22
C LYS A 140 -7.35 19.96 4.91
N THR A 141 -6.87 19.08 5.79
CA THR A 141 -7.70 18.11 6.53
C THR A 141 -7.26 18.04 8.00
N ASP A 142 -8.18 17.73 8.89
CA ASP A 142 -7.91 17.59 10.33
C ASP A 142 -7.47 16.17 10.71
N TYR A 143 -7.69 15.18 9.83
CA TYR A 143 -7.33 13.78 10.10
C TYR A 143 -7.05 12.98 8.84
N PHE A 144 -6.27 11.91 9.02
CA PHE A 144 -6.09 10.83 8.05
C PHE A 144 -6.90 9.60 8.46
N ASP A 145 -7.55 8.94 7.50
CA ASP A 145 -8.15 7.64 7.72
C ASP A 145 -7.09 6.58 7.96
N LEU A 146 -5.97 6.65 7.22
CA LEU A 146 -4.82 5.77 7.39
C LEU A 146 -3.53 6.60 7.36
N TYR A 147 -2.65 6.36 8.33
CA TYR A 147 -1.29 6.94 8.29
C TYR A 147 -0.26 5.83 8.38
N GLN A 148 0.75 5.88 7.49
CA GLN A 148 1.64 4.76 7.29
C GLN A 148 3.11 5.14 7.53
N LEU A 149 3.87 4.22 8.16
CA LEU A 149 5.33 4.27 8.10
C LEU A 149 5.76 3.91 6.68
N HIS A 150 6.38 4.85 5.98
CA HIS A 150 6.60 4.78 4.54
C HIS A 150 7.91 4.07 4.19
N HIS A 151 7.85 3.13 3.23
CA HIS A 151 9.01 2.63 2.53
C HIS A 151 10.06 1.96 3.43
N PHE A 152 9.66 0.96 4.20
CA PHE A 152 10.62 0.08 4.84
C PHE A 152 11.33 -0.80 3.80
N TRP A 153 12.66 -0.82 3.85
CA TRP A 153 13.46 -1.66 2.96
C TRP A 153 14.52 -2.50 3.69
N ASN A 154 14.75 -2.28 4.99
CA ASN A 154 15.61 -3.12 5.82
C ASN A 154 15.10 -3.21 7.27
N ALA A 155 15.67 -4.15 8.02
CA ALA A 155 15.31 -4.41 9.41
C ALA A 155 15.65 -3.24 10.35
N ASP A 156 16.71 -2.48 10.09
CA ASP A 156 17.15 -1.38 10.95
C ASP A 156 16.15 -0.24 10.94
N GLN A 157 15.57 0.09 9.77
CA GLN A 157 14.51 1.09 9.68
C GLN A 157 13.26 0.68 10.48
N VAL A 158 12.90 -0.60 10.43
CA VAL A 158 11.77 -1.13 11.21
C VAL A 158 12.08 -1.00 12.71
N LYS A 159 13.27 -1.44 13.14
CA LYS A 159 13.73 -1.34 14.53
C LYS A 159 13.76 0.10 15.04
N GLN A 160 14.26 1.04 14.24
CA GLN A 160 14.29 2.45 14.57
C GLN A 160 12.87 3.03 14.74
N ALA A 161 12.00 2.80 13.74
CA ALA A 161 10.66 3.37 13.74
C ALA A 161 9.76 2.81 14.86
N LEU A 162 9.92 1.53 15.21
CA LEU A 162 9.11 0.85 16.24
C LEU A 162 9.76 0.89 17.63
N GLY A 163 11.04 1.25 17.73
CA GLY A 163 11.82 1.25 18.96
C GLY A 163 11.62 2.50 19.85
N PRO A 164 12.40 2.57 20.95
CA PRO A 164 12.39 3.75 21.82
C PRO A 164 12.75 5.03 21.05
N GLY A 165 11.92 6.08 21.19
CA GLY A 165 12.11 7.33 20.43
C GLY A 165 11.70 7.27 18.96
N GLY A 166 11.17 6.15 18.51
CA GLY A 166 10.76 5.96 17.12
C GLY A 166 9.46 6.65 16.73
N ALA A 167 9.25 6.77 15.41
CA ALA A 167 8.10 7.44 14.80
C ALA A 167 6.75 6.83 15.25
N MET A 168 6.72 5.52 15.57
CA MET A 168 5.50 4.85 16.01
C MET A 168 4.88 5.49 17.26
N LEU A 169 5.69 6.06 18.17
CA LEU A 169 5.20 6.77 19.34
C LEU A 169 4.39 8.02 18.96
N THR A 170 4.80 8.71 17.90
CA THR A 170 4.02 9.84 17.34
C THR A 170 2.72 9.36 16.71
N LEU A 171 2.74 8.27 15.94
CA LEU A 171 1.55 7.75 15.28
C LEU A 171 0.51 7.31 16.31
N LEU A 172 0.92 6.63 17.38
CA LEU A 172 0.03 6.22 18.47
C LEU A 172 -0.59 7.43 19.15
N LYS A 173 0.22 8.44 19.51
CA LYS A 173 -0.27 9.67 20.12
C LYS A 173 -1.23 10.43 19.19
N ALA A 174 -0.91 10.54 17.91
CA ALA A 174 -1.78 11.19 16.93
C ALA A 174 -3.10 10.44 16.72
N ARG A 175 -3.09 9.12 16.86
CA ARG A 175 -4.33 8.32 16.86
C ARG A 175 -5.20 8.65 18.09
N ASP A 176 -4.60 8.73 19.26
CA ASP A 176 -5.33 9.10 20.51
C ASP A 176 -5.88 10.53 20.41
N GLU A 177 -5.18 11.44 19.71
CA GLU A 177 -5.63 12.81 19.40
C GLU A 177 -6.71 12.87 18.29
N GLY A 178 -7.04 11.75 17.63
CA GLY A 178 -8.00 11.68 16.55
C GLY A 178 -7.49 12.14 15.18
N LYS A 179 -6.22 12.53 15.06
CA LYS A 179 -5.58 12.94 13.81
C LYS A 179 -5.29 11.77 12.85
N ILE A 180 -5.25 10.56 13.37
CA ILE A 180 -5.08 9.31 12.62
C ILE A 180 -6.15 8.34 13.10
N LYS A 181 -6.83 7.65 12.17
CA LYS A 181 -7.81 6.62 12.53
C LYS A 181 -7.19 5.23 12.55
N HIS A 182 -6.41 4.88 11.53
CA HIS A 182 -5.82 3.57 11.35
C HIS A 182 -4.32 3.67 11.05
N LEU A 183 -3.59 2.61 11.38
CA LEU A 183 -2.14 2.55 11.29
C LEU A 183 -1.69 1.48 10.29
N GLY A 184 -0.77 1.84 9.41
CA GLY A 184 -0.19 0.95 8.44
C GLY A 184 1.29 1.20 8.21
N PHE A 185 1.85 0.44 7.30
CA PHE A 185 3.18 0.69 6.77
C PHE A 185 3.28 0.27 5.31
N SER A 186 4.30 0.76 4.60
CA SER A 186 4.70 0.23 3.30
C SER A 186 6.11 -0.33 3.35
N ALA A 187 6.36 -1.40 2.60
CA ALA A 187 7.67 -2.02 2.51
C ALA A 187 7.99 -2.45 1.07
N HIS A 188 9.29 -2.50 0.75
CA HIS A 188 9.79 -2.89 -0.57
C HIS A 188 10.70 -4.12 -0.55
N THR A 189 10.96 -4.69 0.63
CA THR A 189 11.61 -6.00 0.80
C THR A 189 10.73 -6.92 1.65
N ARG A 190 10.82 -8.22 1.42
CA ARG A 190 10.11 -9.21 2.24
C ARG A 190 10.54 -9.14 3.69
N ARG A 191 11.85 -9.02 3.94
CA ARG A 191 12.40 -8.98 5.29
C ARG A 191 11.79 -7.84 6.10
N ALA A 192 11.84 -6.61 5.57
CA ALA A 192 11.28 -5.45 6.25
C ALA A 192 9.76 -5.58 6.49
N ALA A 193 9.01 -6.10 5.50
CA ALA A 193 7.57 -6.34 5.66
C ALA A 193 7.26 -7.35 6.76
N LEU A 194 7.97 -8.46 6.80
CA LEU A 194 7.79 -9.50 7.80
C LEU A 194 8.18 -9.03 9.21
N ASP A 195 9.28 -8.29 9.34
CA ASP A 195 9.73 -7.75 10.62
C ASP A 195 8.76 -6.68 11.15
N ALA A 196 8.23 -5.80 10.30
CA ALA A 196 7.20 -4.83 10.68
C ALA A 196 5.90 -5.52 11.14
N LEU A 197 5.42 -6.52 10.39
CA LEU A 197 4.23 -7.31 10.76
C LEU A 197 4.40 -8.07 12.09
N LYS A 198 5.61 -8.51 12.42
CA LYS A 198 5.91 -9.13 13.73
C LYS A 198 5.98 -8.10 14.83
N GLY A 199 6.53 -6.91 14.55
CA GLY A 199 6.85 -5.87 15.54
C GLY A 199 5.64 -5.10 16.06
N PHE A 200 4.57 -4.95 15.26
CA PHE A 200 3.37 -4.20 15.65
C PHE A 200 2.11 -4.74 14.97
N PRO A 201 0.92 -4.70 15.60
CA PRO A 201 -0.35 -5.14 15.00
C PRO A 201 -0.94 -4.06 14.09
N PHE A 202 -0.30 -3.80 12.95
CA PHE A 202 -0.80 -2.85 11.94
C PHE A 202 -2.16 -3.28 11.37
N ASP A 203 -2.97 -2.29 10.95
CA ASP A 203 -4.23 -2.55 10.24
C ASP A 203 -3.99 -2.92 8.79
N THR A 204 -2.98 -2.29 8.18
CA THR A 204 -2.64 -2.50 6.76
C THR A 204 -1.15 -2.66 6.54
N VAL A 205 -0.81 -3.41 5.50
CA VAL A 205 0.52 -3.41 4.87
C VAL A 205 0.37 -3.04 3.39
N MET A 206 1.10 -2.04 2.93
CA MET A 206 1.21 -1.68 1.53
C MET A 206 2.47 -2.33 0.95
N PHE A 207 2.28 -3.22 -0.06
CA PHE A 207 3.36 -4.05 -0.57
C PHE A 207 3.26 -4.23 -2.09
N PRO A 208 4.40 -4.34 -2.82
CA PRO A 208 4.38 -4.62 -4.26
C PRO A 208 3.82 -6.02 -4.52
N ILE A 209 2.77 -6.08 -5.34
CA ILE A 209 2.13 -7.34 -5.74
C ILE A 209 1.81 -7.27 -7.22
N ASN A 210 2.40 -8.17 -7.98
CA ASN A 210 2.11 -8.38 -9.40
C ASN A 210 2.48 -9.80 -9.83
N PHE A 211 1.98 -10.22 -10.98
CA PHE A 211 2.17 -11.58 -11.46
C PHE A 211 3.62 -11.92 -11.81
N VAL A 212 4.44 -10.92 -12.19
CA VAL A 212 5.85 -11.15 -12.54
C VAL A 212 6.66 -11.51 -11.30
N GLU A 213 6.57 -10.70 -10.25
CA GLU A 213 7.33 -10.92 -9.02
C GLU A 213 6.91 -12.20 -8.31
N ASP A 214 5.62 -12.52 -8.32
CA ASP A 214 5.12 -13.74 -7.72
C ASP A 214 5.56 -14.98 -8.50
N ALA A 215 5.55 -14.93 -9.83
CA ALA A 215 6.00 -16.05 -10.67
C ALA A 215 7.52 -16.26 -10.62
N LYS A 216 8.30 -15.16 -10.52
CA LYS A 216 9.78 -15.22 -10.52
C LYS A 216 10.36 -15.63 -9.18
N ILE A 217 9.91 -15.01 -8.10
CA ILE A 217 10.53 -15.14 -6.78
C ILE A 217 9.54 -15.39 -5.63
N GLY A 218 8.26 -15.63 -5.93
CA GLY A 218 7.23 -15.84 -4.90
C GLY A 218 7.13 -14.67 -3.93
N PHE A 219 7.26 -13.43 -4.44
CA PHE A 219 7.56 -12.25 -3.64
C PHE A 219 6.50 -11.91 -2.60
N SER A 220 5.22 -11.98 -2.97
CA SER A 220 4.13 -11.56 -2.10
C SER A 220 3.69 -12.63 -1.08
N LYS A 221 3.85 -13.90 -1.39
CA LYS A 221 3.25 -15.02 -0.63
C LYS A 221 3.56 -14.97 0.88
N PRO A 222 4.82 -14.86 1.34
CA PRO A 222 5.09 -14.83 2.78
C PRO A 222 4.48 -13.62 3.50
N VAL A 223 4.41 -12.47 2.80
CA VAL A 223 3.82 -11.23 3.36
C VAL A 223 2.31 -11.38 3.48
N LEU A 224 1.63 -11.91 2.45
CA LEU A 224 0.19 -12.19 2.48
C LEU A 224 -0.19 -13.16 3.60
N GLU A 225 0.55 -14.26 3.75
CA GLU A 225 0.33 -15.25 4.79
C GLU A 225 0.48 -14.67 6.21
N LEU A 226 1.56 -13.91 6.45
CA LEU A 226 1.78 -13.31 7.75
C LEU A 226 0.79 -12.17 8.04
N ALA A 227 0.45 -11.34 7.05
CA ALA A 227 -0.55 -10.29 7.20
C ALA A 227 -1.89 -10.90 7.64
N GLN A 228 -2.35 -11.97 7.01
CA GLN A 228 -3.58 -12.69 7.41
C GLN A 228 -3.49 -13.20 8.85
N LYS A 229 -2.38 -13.85 9.23
CA LYS A 229 -2.17 -14.34 10.60
C LYS A 229 -2.17 -13.23 11.64
N ARG A 230 -1.76 -12.03 11.26
CA ARG A 230 -1.70 -10.84 12.13
C ARG A 230 -2.97 -9.99 12.07
N GLY A 231 -3.96 -10.36 11.25
CA GLY A 231 -5.21 -9.62 11.07
C GLY A 231 -5.04 -8.32 10.28
N ALA A 232 -3.91 -8.14 9.59
CA ALA A 232 -3.68 -7.03 8.68
C ALA A 232 -4.18 -7.39 7.27
N VAL A 233 -4.57 -6.38 6.50
CA VAL A 233 -4.92 -6.53 5.08
C VAL A 233 -3.88 -5.86 4.19
N VAL A 234 -3.85 -6.25 2.92
CA VAL A 234 -2.83 -5.81 1.98
C VAL A 234 -3.40 -4.80 0.98
N ILE A 235 -2.72 -3.66 0.89
CA ILE A 235 -2.88 -2.66 -0.17
C ILE A 235 -1.79 -2.95 -1.20
N ALA A 236 -2.18 -3.41 -2.38
CA ALA A 236 -1.23 -3.77 -3.42
C ALA A 236 -0.74 -2.53 -4.19
N ILE A 237 0.56 -2.33 -4.26
CA ILE A 237 1.18 -1.36 -5.17
C ILE A 237 1.87 -2.11 -6.32
N LYS A 238 2.08 -1.41 -7.44
CA LYS A 238 2.69 -1.95 -8.67
C LYS A 238 1.92 -3.14 -9.29
N PRO A 239 0.57 -3.18 -9.20
CA PRO A 239 -0.21 -4.29 -9.77
C PRO A 239 -0.04 -4.43 -11.28
N LEU A 240 0.29 -3.33 -11.99
CA LEU A 240 0.47 -3.28 -13.43
C LEU A 240 1.94 -3.43 -13.87
N SER A 241 2.82 -3.90 -12.98
CA SER A 241 4.23 -4.11 -13.34
C SER A 241 4.40 -5.31 -14.27
N MET A 242 5.13 -5.09 -15.35
CA MET A 242 5.66 -6.09 -16.30
C MET A 242 7.15 -6.39 -16.04
N GLY A 243 7.62 -6.07 -14.82
CA GLY A 243 9.00 -6.30 -14.41
C GLY A 243 9.96 -5.17 -14.79
N ALA A 244 11.26 -5.43 -14.63
CA ALA A 244 12.30 -4.45 -14.94
C ALA A 244 12.46 -4.26 -16.46
N TRP A 245 12.91 -3.06 -16.84
CA TRP A 245 13.28 -2.79 -18.21
C TRP A 245 14.52 -3.62 -18.61
N PRO A 246 14.53 -4.28 -19.76
CA PRO A 246 15.76 -4.80 -20.34
C PRO A 246 16.78 -3.67 -20.58
N GLU A 247 18.05 -3.99 -20.50
CA GLU A 247 19.11 -3.03 -20.81
C GLU A 247 18.98 -2.53 -22.26
N GLY A 248 19.09 -1.19 -22.44
CA GLY A 248 18.95 -0.55 -23.74
C GLY A 248 17.53 -0.51 -24.32
N ALA A 249 16.53 -1.00 -23.61
CA ALA A 249 15.15 -0.97 -24.11
C ALA A 249 14.59 0.46 -24.21
N GLU A 250 13.92 0.75 -25.33
CA GLU A 250 13.14 1.97 -25.47
C GLU A 250 11.95 1.95 -24.51
N ARG A 251 11.81 3.01 -23.72
CA ARG A 251 10.76 3.13 -22.69
C ARG A 251 9.60 3.94 -23.24
N LYS A 252 8.43 3.32 -23.30
CA LYS A 252 7.17 4.03 -23.65
C LYS A 252 6.82 5.14 -22.66
N ARG A 253 7.23 4.96 -21.38
CA ARG A 253 7.03 5.92 -20.30
C ARG A 253 8.35 6.15 -19.58
N LYS A 254 8.57 7.37 -19.13
CA LYS A 254 9.67 7.67 -18.19
C LYS A 254 9.27 7.09 -16.82
N TRP A 255 9.47 5.78 -16.65
CA TRP A 255 9.15 5.04 -15.43
C TRP A 255 10.19 3.96 -15.19
N TRP A 256 10.52 3.68 -13.96
CA TRP A 256 11.64 2.81 -13.58
C TRP A 256 11.38 1.30 -13.77
N TYR A 257 10.14 0.88 -13.99
CA TYR A 257 9.78 -0.47 -14.40
C TYR A 257 8.81 -0.45 -15.58
N LYS A 258 8.75 -1.54 -16.33
CA LYS A 258 7.84 -1.71 -17.46
C LYS A 258 6.41 -1.90 -16.93
N THR A 259 5.43 -1.23 -17.53
CA THR A 259 4.01 -1.30 -17.19
C THR A 259 3.20 -2.02 -18.25
N THR A 260 2.04 -2.57 -17.86
CA THR A 260 0.98 -2.92 -18.83
C THR A 260 0.42 -1.64 -19.46
N GLU A 261 0.10 -1.69 -20.76
CA GLU A 261 -0.28 -0.50 -21.51
C GLU A 261 -1.68 -0.61 -22.15
N THR A 262 -2.08 -1.80 -22.60
CA THR A 262 -3.42 -2.01 -23.18
C THR A 262 -4.46 -2.27 -22.10
N GLN A 263 -5.75 -2.04 -22.40
CA GLN A 263 -6.83 -2.33 -21.48
C GLN A 263 -6.87 -3.80 -21.08
N GLU A 264 -6.68 -4.70 -22.04
CA GLU A 264 -6.67 -6.15 -21.81
C GLU A 264 -5.54 -6.57 -20.83
N GLU A 265 -4.34 -6.02 -21.02
CA GLU A 265 -3.21 -6.26 -20.10
C GLU A 265 -3.50 -5.75 -18.69
N VAL A 266 -4.08 -4.55 -18.59
CA VAL A 266 -4.46 -3.95 -17.31
C VAL A 266 -5.54 -4.79 -16.62
N ASP A 267 -6.55 -5.25 -17.35
CA ASP A 267 -7.61 -6.10 -16.82
C ASP A 267 -7.04 -7.39 -16.21
N LEU A 268 -6.19 -8.09 -16.93
CA LEU A 268 -5.56 -9.32 -16.44
C LEU A 268 -4.66 -9.08 -15.23
N ALA A 269 -3.82 -8.03 -15.25
CA ALA A 269 -2.90 -7.70 -14.16
C ALA A 269 -3.64 -7.27 -12.89
N MET A 270 -4.69 -6.43 -13.01
CA MET A 270 -5.54 -6.03 -11.89
C MET A 270 -6.29 -7.23 -11.32
N ARG A 271 -6.89 -8.06 -12.16
CA ARG A 271 -7.61 -9.26 -11.74
C ARG A 271 -6.69 -10.26 -11.05
N TYR A 272 -5.44 -10.41 -11.53
CA TYR A 272 -4.44 -11.20 -10.82
C TYR A 272 -4.29 -10.72 -9.37
N THR A 273 -3.92 -9.47 -9.21
CA THR A 273 -3.64 -8.87 -7.91
C THR A 273 -4.85 -8.91 -6.98
N LEU A 274 -6.03 -8.51 -7.47
CA LEU A 274 -7.26 -8.45 -6.69
C LEU A 274 -7.87 -9.84 -6.39
N SER A 275 -7.43 -10.91 -7.08
CA SER A 275 -7.84 -12.28 -6.80
C SER A 275 -7.04 -12.95 -5.69
N LEU A 276 -5.96 -12.33 -5.22
CA LEU A 276 -5.18 -12.86 -4.10
C LEU A 276 -5.89 -12.61 -2.77
N LYS A 277 -5.94 -13.64 -1.94
CA LYS A 277 -6.59 -13.56 -0.63
C LYS A 277 -5.86 -12.56 0.28
N GLY A 278 -6.61 -11.64 0.88
CA GLY A 278 -6.07 -10.60 1.76
C GLY A 278 -5.73 -9.28 1.05
N VAL A 279 -5.71 -9.24 -0.28
CA VAL A 279 -5.59 -7.99 -1.04
C VAL A 279 -6.94 -7.29 -1.12
N ILE A 280 -6.99 -6.06 -0.65
CA ILE A 280 -8.23 -5.27 -0.59
C ILE A 280 -8.34 -4.29 -1.75
N THR A 281 -7.24 -3.64 -2.11
CA THR A 281 -7.20 -2.63 -3.18
C THR A 281 -5.87 -2.69 -3.92
N GLY A 282 -5.87 -2.28 -5.19
CA GLY A 282 -4.68 -2.10 -6.01
C GLY A 282 -4.49 -0.64 -6.38
N ILE A 283 -3.26 -0.11 -6.21
CA ILE A 283 -2.90 1.25 -6.62
C ILE A 283 -2.08 1.13 -7.90
N PRO A 284 -2.61 1.61 -9.05
CA PRO A 284 -1.92 1.56 -10.33
C PRO A 284 -0.67 2.46 -10.34
N PRO A 285 0.22 2.33 -11.35
CA PRO A 285 1.32 3.27 -11.57
C PRO A 285 0.82 4.71 -11.71
N SER A 286 1.69 5.65 -11.42
CA SER A 286 1.40 7.07 -11.23
C SER A 286 1.15 7.84 -12.55
N PHE A 287 0.20 7.35 -13.33
CA PHE A 287 -0.28 7.94 -14.58
C PHE A 287 -1.81 7.90 -14.62
N LEU A 288 -2.43 9.03 -14.94
CA LEU A 288 -3.90 9.17 -14.93
C LEU A 288 -4.57 8.24 -15.96
N ASP A 289 -3.96 8.05 -17.14
CA ASP A 289 -4.48 7.13 -18.16
C ASP A 289 -4.42 5.64 -17.72
N LEU A 290 -3.43 5.25 -16.93
CA LEU A 290 -3.40 3.91 -16.32
C LEU A 290 -4.39 3.78 -15.16
N LEU A 291 -4.64 4.87 -14.42
CA LEU A 291 -5.72 4.89 -13.43
C LEU A 291 -7.08 4.69 -14.12
N ASP A 292 -7.33 5.37 -15.23
CA ASP A 292 -8.57 5.21 -16.01
C ASP A 292 -8.81 3.76 -16.44
N LYS A 293 -7.79 3.12 -16.98
CA LYS A 293 -7.84 1.70 -17.36
C LYS A 293 -8.06 0.79 -16.16
N ALA A 294 -7.38 1.08 -15.03
CA ALA A 294 -7.56 0.32 -13.80
C ALA A 294 -8.98 0.46 -13.22
N ILE A 295 -9.61 1.64 -13.31
CA ILE A 295 -11.00 1.85 -12.91
C ILE A 295 -11.96 1.03 -13.81
N ILE A 296 -11.73 1.01 -15.13
CA ILE A 296 -12.51 0.17 -16.07
C ILE A 296 -12.39 -1.30 -15.69
N ALA A 297 -11.17 -1.80 -15.48
CA ALA A 297 -10.88 -3.16 -15.05
C ALA A 297 -11.56 -3.53 -13.73
N ALA A 298 -11.57 -2.59 -12.76
CA ALA A 298 -12.20 -2.80 -11.47
C ALA A 298 -13.73 -2.88 -11.55
N LYS A 299 -14.36 -2.03 -12.36
CA LYS A 299 -15.83 -2.06 -12.54
C LYS A 299 -16.34 -3.36 -13.17
N SER A 300 -15.53 -3.96 -14.04
CA SER A 300 -15.79 -5.27 -14.67
C SER A 300 -15.11 -6.44 -13.94
N TYR A 301 -14.62 -6.23 -12.71
CA TYR A 301 -13.85 -7.23 -11.99
C TYR A 301 -14.59 -8.58 -11.88
N THR A 302 -13.90 -9.62 -12.31
CA THR A 302 -14.20 -11.01 -12.04
C THR A 302 -12.95 -11.71 -11.53
N ARG A 303 -13.11 -12.75 -10.73
CA ARG A 303 -11.98 -13.50 -10.22
C ARG A 303 -11.21 -14.15 -11.37
N LEU A 304 -9.88 -14.10 -11.29
CA LEU A 304 -9.02 -14.70 -12.30
C LEU A 304 -9.22 -16.22 -12.37
N THR A 305 -9.39 -16.75 -13.58
CA THR A 305 -9.50 -18.19 -13.82
C THR A 305 -8.12 -18.87 -13.75
N ASN A 306 -8.11 -20.21 -13.64
CA ASN A 306 -6.85 -20.95 -13.65
C ASN A 306 -6.12 -20.85 -15.00
N ALA A 307 -6.85 -20.85 -16.13
CA ALA A 307 -6.26 -20.68 -17.47
C ALA A 307 -5.57 -19.32 -17.62
N GLU A 308 -6.21 -18.25 -17.16
CA GLU A 308 -5.62 -16.89 -17.18
C GLU A 308 -4.40 -16.81 -16.25
N ARG A 309 -4.39 -17.51 -15.10
CA ARG A 309 -3.21 -17.60 -14.22
C ARG A 309 -2.02 -18.25 -14.93
N GLU A 310 -2.24 -19.35 -15.64
CA GLU A 310 -1.17 -20.02 -16.39
C GLU A 310 -0.68 -19.15 -17.55
N THR A 311 -1.56 -18.43 -18.24
CA THR A 311 -1.18 -17.44 -19.25
C THR A 311 -0.26 -16.36 -18.67
N LEU A 312 -0.62 -15.77 -17.53
CA LEU A 312 0.22 -14.77 -16.86
C LEU A 312 1.53 -15.36 -16.34
N ARG A 313 1.52 -16.59 -15.85
CA ARG A 313 2.73 -17.30 -15.42
C ARG A 313 3.68 -17.54 -16.59
N ALA A 314 3.18 -17.99 -17.73
CA ALA A 314 3.97 -18.16 -18.95
C ALA A 314 4.56 -16.82 -19.43
N ARG A 315 3.76 -15.75 -19.44
CA ARG A 315 4.20 -14.40 -19.80
C ARG A 315 5.30 -13.89 -18.87
N ALA A 316 5.22 -14.18 -17.57
CA ALA A 316 6.22 -13.76 -16.58
C ALA A 316 7.61 -14.39 -16.83
N GLN A 317 7.71 -15.53 -17.53
CA GLN A 317 9.00 -16.17 -17.82
C GLN A 317 9.92 -15.27 -18.65
N SER A 318 9.38 -14.51 -19.58
CA SER A 318 10.14 -13.54 -20.41
C SER A 318 10.40 -12.20 -19.73
N CYS A 319 9.86 -11.96 -18.53
CA CYS A 319 10.03 -10.72 -17.79
C CYS A 319 11.23 -10.78 -16.85
N LEU A 320 11.81 -9.62 -16.54
CA LEU A 320 12.86 -9.46 -15.53
C LEU A 320 12.20 -9.01 -14.21
N SER A 321 12.64 -9.59 -13.07
CA SER A 321 12.14 -9.14 -11.76
C SER A 321 12.66 -7.75 -11.41
N VAL A 322 11.80 -6.91 -10.83
CA VAL A 322 12.15 -5.61 -10.26
C VAL A 322 12.86 -5.77 -8.91
N PHE A 323 12.49 -6.79 -8.12
CA PHE A 323 12.91 -6.90 -6.72
C PHE A 323 13.96 -7.98 -6.46
N GLU A 324 14.20 -8.90 -7.39
CA GLU A 324 15.11 -10.04 -7.16
C GLU A 324 16.51 -9.61 -6.72
N LYS A 325 17.11 -8.63 -7.40
CA LYS A 325 18.44 -8.11 -7.04
C LYS A 325 18.46 -7.51 -5.64
N GLN A 326 17.39 -6.79 -5.27
CA GLN A 326 17.27 -6.22 -3.93
C GLN A 326 17.11 -7.28 -2.85
N GLU A 327 16.30 -8.31 -3.10
CA GLU A 327 16.14 -9.45 -2.18
C GLU A 327 17.44 -10.25 -2.01
N GLN A 328 18.22 -10.41 -3.08
CA GLN A 328 19.53 -11.04 -3.04
C GLN A 328 20.55 -10.23 -2.21
N ARG A 329 20.54 -8.89 -2.34
CA ARG A 329 21.37 -7.99 -1.52
C ARG A 329 20.99 -8.07 -0.05
N GLU A 330 19.70 -7.98 0.25
CA GLU A 330 19.19 -8.12 1.63
C GLU A 330 19.60 -9.46 2.25
N ALA A 331 19.49 -10.56 1.49
CA ALA A 331 19.88 -11.89 1.95
C ALA A 331 21.38 -12.02 2.26
N ARG A 332 22.24 -11.23 1.59
CA ARG A 332 23.69 -11.18 1.83
C ARG A 332 24.10 -10.18 2.91
N GLY A 333 23.16 -9.42 3.47
CA GLY A 333 23.46 -8.32 4.41
C GLY A 333 24.09 -7.10 3.74
N ASP A 334 24.04 -6.99 2.42
CA ASP A 334 24.57 -5.86 1.65
C ASP A 334 23.51 -4.74 1.57
N LEU A 335 23.45 -3.93 2.62
CA LEU A 335 22.45 -2.87 2.78
C LEU A 335 22.89 -1.52 2.19
N HIS A 336 24.14 -1.40 1.71
CA HIS A 336 24.74 -0.11 1.37
C HIS A 336 25.22 0.01 -0.09
N SER A 337 25.09 -1.03 -0.88
CA SER A 337 25.41 -0.94 -2.29
C SER A 337 24.32 -0.13 -3.02
N GLY A 338 24.66 1.03 -3.51
CA GLY A 338 23.86 1.99 -4.28
C GLY A 338 22.62 1.50 -5.05
N PRO A 339 22.03 2.32 -5.89
CA PRO A 339 20.75 2.00 -6.54
C PRO A 339 20.80 0.71 -7.36
N VAL A 340 19.77 -0.13 -7.24
CA VAL A 340 19.63 -1.36 -8.04
C VAL A 340 19.16 -1.04 -9.46
N TYR A 341 18.36 0.03 -9.61
CA TYR A 341 17.82 0.48 -10.88
C TYR A 341 17.98 1.99 -11.01
N ALA A 342 18.54 2.43 -12.12
CA ALA A 342 18.52 3.83 -12.52
C ALA A 342 17.06 4.31 -12.59
N ASP A 343 16.83 5.58 -12.30
CA ASP A 343 15.51 6.24 -12.33
C ASP A 343 14.45 5.68 -11.36
N SER A 344 14.82 4.83 -10.39
CA SER A 344 13.89 4.46 -9.34
C SER A 344 13.67 5.65 -8.39
N PRO A 345 12.43 5.93 -7.98
CA PRO A 345 12.12 6.99 -7.02
C PRO A 345 12.52 6.65 -5.59
N HIS A 346 13.09 5.50 -5.37
CA HIS A 346 13.44 4.99 -4.05
C HIS A 346 14.96 4.90 -3.92
N GLU A 347 15.52 5.39 -2.83
CA GLU A 347 16.95 5.35 -2.53
C GLU A 347 17.54 3.94 -2.65
N CYS A 348 16.80 2.92 -2.18
CA CYS A 348 17.17 1.51 -2.31
C CYS A 348 17.13 1.01 -3.76
N CYS A 349 16.41 1.67 -4.64
CA CYS A 349 16.21 1.25 -6.01
C CYS A 349 16.74 2.27 -7.05
N GLY A 350 17.35 3.39 -6.65
CA GLY A 350 18.08 4.24 -7.61
C GLY A 350 17.69 5.68 -7.76
N GLY A 351 17.10 6.34 -6.80
CA GLY A 351 17.01 7.78 -6.94
C GLY A 351 16.01 8.47 -6.04
N SER A 352 16.29 9.72 -5.74
CA SER A 352 15.32 10.66 -5.21
C SER A 352 14.49 11.21 -6.38
N TYR A 353 13.17 11.33 -6.22
CA TYR A 353 12.44 12.37 -6.92
C TYR A 353 12.89 13.70 -6.33
N ALA A 354 13.87 14.33 -6.95
CA ALA A 354 14.12 15.75 -6.79
C ALA A 354 13.18 16.50 -7.71
#